data_4c93a7ff9f6de9a46f6a5e56607fdd52
#
_entry.id   4c93a7ff9f6de9a46f6a5e56607fdd52
#
_cell.length_a   1.000
_cell.length_b   1.000
_cell.length_c   1.000
_cell.angle_alpha   90.00
_cell.angle_beta   90.00
_cell.angle_gamma   90.00
#
_symmetry.space_group_name_H-M   'P 1'
#
loop_
_entity.id
_entity.type
_entity.pdbx_description
1 polymer ?
#
loop_
_entity_poly.entity_id
_entity_poly.type
_entity_poly.pdbx_seq_one_letter_code
_entity_poly.pdbx_strand_id
1 'polypeptide(L)'
;MKKTLATLFLLTCLGSSSAYADNALILQTDFSLKDGAVSAMKGVAFGVDHNLKIFDLTHEIPPYNIWEGAYRLYQTASYWPQGSVFVSVVDPGVGTDRKSVVLKTKNGQYFVSPDNGTLTLVAESLGIESVRQIDEKTNRLKGSEKSYTFHGRDVYAYTGARLASGAITFEQVGPELPAKVVELSYQKAKATKGEVKGNIPILDIQYGNVWSNISDELLNQAGIKLNDTLCVTISEGSQQKYAGKMPYVASFGDVPEGQPMVYLNSLLNVSGKRLARTVLIFTERSDQLSRATDRVPGLPANPGYAQ
;
A
#
# COMPACT_ATOMS: atom_id res chain seq x y z
N MET A 1 21.13 3.85 77.66
CA MET A 1 21.38 3.09 76.41
C MET A 1 20.29 3.46 75.42
N LYS A 2 20.58 4.39 74.50
CA LYS A 2 19.66 4.82 73.44
C LYS A 2 20.10 4.16 72.14
N LYS A 3 19.24 3.26 71.58
CA LYS A 3 19.45 2.62 70.28
C LYS A 3 18.87 3.52 69.18
N THR A 4 19.74 4.09 68.38
CA THR A 4 19.38 4.87 67.17
C THR A 4 19.13 3.90 66.03
N LEU A 5 17.91 3.86 65.49
CA LEU A 5 17.51 3.08 64.33
C LEU A 5 17.79 3.94 63.09
N ALA A 6 18.77 3.57 62.27
CA ALA A 6 19.06 4.22 60.98
C ALA A 6 18.16 3.57 59.89
N THR A 7 17.18 4.33 59.41
CA THR A 7 16.30 3.92 58.30
C THR A 7 17.04 4.22 56.98
N LEU A 8 17.46 3.17 56.29
CA LEU A 8 18.06 3.26 54.97
C LEU A 8 16.98 3.43 53.90
N PHE A 9 16.85 4.62 53.32
CA PHE A 9 15.94 4.89 52.21
C PHE A 9 16.62 4.42 50.92
N LEU A 10 16.14 3.29 50.36
CA LEU A 10 16.56 2.78 49.08
C LEU A 10 15.80 3.54 47.99
N LEU A 11 16.43 4.52 47.34
CA LEU A 11 15.87 5.23 46.20
C LEU A 11 15.99 4.32 44.95
N THR A 12 14.92 3.60 44.60
CA THR A 12 14.83 2.89 43.34
C THR A 12 14.57 3.90 42.23
N CYS A 13 15.61 4.30 41.52
CA CYS A 13 15.47 4.95 40.23
C CYS A 13 14.85 3.96 39.24
N LEU A 14 13.53 4.04 39.07
CA LEU A 14 12.85 3.49 37.90
C LEU A 14 13.29 4.30 36.68
N GLY A 15 14.40 3.88 36.09
CA GLY A 15 14.78 4.32 34.76
C GLY A 15 13.69 3.86 33.79
N SER A 16 12.83 4.80 33.37
CA SER A 16 11.98 4.60 32.21
C SER A 16 12.92 4.42 31.02
N SER A 17 13.28 3.18 30.70
CA SER A 17 13.83 2.85 29.40
C SER A 17 12.72 3.21 28.40
N SER A 18 12.85 4.38 27.75
CA SER A 18 12.16 4.60 26.49
C SER A 18 12.59 3.45 25.60
N ALA A 19 11.74 2.46 25.43
CA ALA A 19 11.91 1.51 24.35
C ALA A 19 11.85 2.36 23.09
N TYR A 20 13.00 2.70 22.53
CA TYR A 20 13.08 3.17 21.15
C TYR A 20 12.42 2.09 20.34
N ALA A 21 11.25 2.39 19.81
CA ALA A 21 10.61 1.49 18.88
C ALA A 21 11.56 1.40 17.68
N ASP A 22 12.13 0.21 17.48
CA ASP A 22 13.04 -0.11 16.38
C ASP A 22 12.17 -0.26 15.11
N ASN A 23 11.51 0.85 14.74
CA ASN A 23 10.50 0.88 13.70
C ASN A 23 11.18 0.85 12.32
N ALA A 24 10.73 -0.03 11.46
CA ALA A 24 11.18 -0.07 10.08
C ALA A 24 10.57 1.12 9.30
N LEU A 25 11.37 1.72 8.43
CA LEU A 25 10.93 2.66 7.39
C LEU A 25 10.89 1.92 6.06
N ILE A 26 9.70 1.80 5.46
CA ILE A 26 9.48 1.07 4.22
C ILE A 26 9.11 2.06 3.11
N LEU A 27 9.86 2.08 2.01
CA LEU A 27 9.71 3.02 0.92
C LEU A 27 9.03 2.36 -0.29
N GLN A 28 8.04 3.05 -0.86
CA GLN A 28 7.39 2.70 -2.12
C GLN A 28 7.27 3.93 -2.99
N THR A 29 7.63 3.83 -4.28
CA THR A 29 7.49 4.92 -5.25
C THR A 29 7.24 4.41 -6.66
N ASP A 30 6.89 5.34 -7.56
CA ASP A 30 6.89 5.15 -9.00
C ASP A 30 8.13 5.77 -9.70
N PHE A 31 9.23 5.98 -8.94
CA PHE A 31 10.42 6.68 -9.43
C PHE A 31 11.40 5.79 -10.20
N SER A 32 11.25 4.47 -10.12
CA SER A 32 12.26 3.49 -10.55
C SER A 32 13.62 3.67 -9.87
N LEU A 33 14.62 2.89 -10.28
CA LEU A 33 16.01 3.01 -9.81
C LEU A 33 16.95 3.57 -10.89
N LYS A 34 16.40 4.17 -11.96
CA LYS A 34 17.21 4.70 -13.08
C LYS A 34 18.00 5.94 -12.74
N ASP A 35 17.47 6.77 -11.82
CA ASP A 35 18.11 8.00 -11.38
C ASP A 35 18.35 8.01 -9.87
N GLY A 36 18.74 9.16 -9.33
CA GLY A 36 19.08 9.32 -7.92
C GLY A 36 17.90 9.60 -6.98
N ALA A 37 16.65 9.60 -7.44
CA ALA A 37 15.50 10.02 -6.63
C ALA A 37 15.30 9.16 -5.38
N VAL A 38 15.29 7.84 -5.53
CA VAL A 38 15.19 6.90 -4.40
C VAL A 38 16.39 7.00 -3.47
N SER A 39 17.60 7.10 -4.04
CA SER A 39 18.83 7.30 -3.26
C SER A 39 18.77 8.59 -2.43
N ALA A 40 18.26 9.69 -2.99
CA ALA A 40 18.08 10.95 -2.27
C ALA A 40 17.06 10.83 -1.12
N MET A 41 15.95 10.10 -1.30
CA MET A 41 15.01 9.80 -0.22
C MET A 41 15.67 9.02 0.92
N LYS A 42 16.45 7.98 0.58
CA LYS A 42 17.23 7.19 1.57
C LYS A 42 18.29 8.04 2.27
N GLY A 43 18.97 8.93 1.54
CA GLY A 43 19.94 9.84 2.10
C GLY A 43 19.33 10.81 3.12
N VAL A 44 18.15 11.35 2.83
CA VAL A 44 17.40 12.19 3.79
C VAL A 44 16.99 11.39 5.01
N ALA A 45 16.50 10.17 4.86
CA ALA A 45 16.11 9.31 5.97
C ALA A 45 17.32 8.93 6.84
N PHE A 46 18.43 8.56 6.23
CA PHE A 46 19.69 8.29 6.91
C PHE A 46 20.25 9.51 7.66
N GLY A 47 20.06 10.73 7.10
CA GLY A 47 20.44 11.98 7.75
C GLY A 47 19.60 12.32 8.99
N VAL A 48 18.37 11.76 9.11
CA VAL A 48 17.53 11.88 10.32
C VAL A 48 18.07 10.98 11.43
N ASP A 49 18.35 9.73 11.11
CA ASP A 49 18.92 8.75 12.05
C ASP A 49 19.75 7.72 11.27
N HIS A 50 21.05 7.65 11.57
CA HIS A 50 22.00 6.73 10.95
C HIS A 50 21.74 5.26 11.28
N ASN A 51 20.95 4.96 12.33
CA ASN A 51 20.59 3.60 12.74
C ASN A 51 19.24 3.16 12.19
N LEU A 52 18.52 4.04 11.46
CA LEU A 52 17.21 3.74 10.94
C LEU A 52 17.26 2.58 9.94
N LYS A 53 16.43 1.57 10.16
CA LYS A 53 16.30 0.43 9.26
C LYS A 53 15.39 0.80 8.10
N ILE A 54 15.99 0.99 6.92
CA ILE A 54 15.30 1.42 5.70
C ILE A 54 15.17 0.23 4.76
N PHE A 55 13.95 -0.03 4.30
CA PHE A 55 13.60 -1.11 3.38
C PHE A 55 12.86 -0.57 2.16
N ASP A 56 12.92 -1.29 1.08
CA ASP A 56 12.13 -1.03 -0.12
C ASP A 56 10.94 -2.00 -0.18
N LEU A 57 9.74 -1.46 -0.39
CA LEU A 57 8.62 -2.26 -0.82
C LEU A 57 8.76 -2.50 -2.33
N THR A 58 8.75 -1.43 -3.09
CA THR A 58 9.06 -1.40 -4.54
C THR A 58 9.22 0.03 -5.02
N HIS A 59 10.02 0.22 -6.08
CA HIS A 59 10.14 1.50 -6.78
C HIS A 59 9.71 1.40 -8.25
N GLU A 60 9.11 0.26 -8.61
CA GLU A 60 8.69 -0.08 -9.97
C GLU A 60 7.15 0.02 -10.16
N ILE A 61 6.48 0.84 -9.34
CA ILE A 61 5.09 1.23 -9.64
C ILE A 61 5.10 1.95 -10.99
N PRO A 62 4.25 1.59 -11.96
CA PRO A 62 4.16 2.34 -13.20
C PRO A 62 3.86 3.82 -12.92
N PRO A 63 4.51 4.76 -13.63
CA PRO A 63 4.36 6.19 -13.38
C PRO A 63 2.89 6.60 -13.24
N TYR A 64 2.60 7.34 -12.16
CA TYR A 64 1.27 7.87 -11.82
C TYR A 64 0.18 6.83 -11.51
N ASN A 65 0.52 5.54 -11.42
CA ASN A 65 -0.45 4.50 -11.16
C ASN A 65 -0.79 4.38 -9.66
N ILE A 66 -1.68 5.27 -9.19
CA ILE A 66 -2.13 5.32 -7.79
C ILE A 66 -2.75 3.98 -7.36
N TRP A 67 -3.54 3.33 -8.26
CA TRP A 67 -4.16 2.04 -7.95
C TRP A 67 -3.14 0.94 -7.63
N GLU A 68 -2.09 0.83 -8.46
CA GLU A 68 -1.05 -0.16 -8.21
C GLU A 68 -0.27 0.15 -6.93
N GLY A 69 -0.01 1.43 -6.65
CA GLY A 69 0.57 1.87 -5.38
C GLY A 69 -0.29 1.42 -4.18
N ALA A 70 -1.61 1.64 -4.24
CA ALA A 70 -2.54 1.18 -3.22
C ALA A 70 -2.53 -0.35 -3.05
N TYR A 71 -2.51 -1.07 -4.17
CA TYR A 71 -2.51 -2.54 -4.14
C TYR A 71 -1.22 -3.13 -3.56
N ARG A 72 -0.05 -2.57 -3.89
CA ARG A 72 1.23 -3.06 -3.35
C ARG A 72 1.37 -2.80 -1.85
N LEU A 73 0.86 -1.67 -1.35
CA LEU A 73 0.74 -1.45 0.10
C LEU A 73 -0.14 -2.51 0.75
N TYR A 74 -1.36 -2.72 0.23
CA TYR A 74 -2.28 -3.74 0.72
C TYR A 74 -1.68 -5.14 0.71
N GLN A 75 -1.02 -5.52 -0.38
CA GLN A 75 -0.38 -6.82 -0.56
C GLN A 75 0.66 -7.11 0.53
N THR A 76 1.29 -6.07 1.08
CA THR A 76 2.54 -6.19 1.85
C THR A 76 2.36 -5.82 3.32
N ALA A 77 1.48 -4.86 3.64
CA ALA A 77 1.41 -4.24 4.96
C ALA A 77 1.16 -5.22 6.11
N SER A 78 0.34 -6.25 5.90
CA SER A 78 0.02 -7.25 6.94
C SER A 78 1.21 -8.11 7.38
N TYR A 79 2.29 -8.16 6.61
CA TYR A 79 3.51 -8.91 6.96
C TYR A 79 4.51 -8.09 7.78
N TRP A 80 4.24 -6.79 7.98
CA TRP A 80 5.12 -5.92 8.76
C TRP A 80 4.57 -5.73 10.17
N PRO A 81 5.46 -5.63 11.18
CA PRO A 81 5.04 -5.48 12.57
C PRO A 81 4.37 -4.13 12.85
N GLN A 82 3.67 -4.07 13.97
CA GLN A 82 3.19 -2.81 14.55
C GLN A 82 4.35 -1.82 14.70
N GLY A 83 4.08 -0.53 14.53
CA GLY A 83 5.09 0.53 14.57
C GLY A 83 5.79 0.77 13.23
N SER A 84 5.69 -0.13 12.25
CA SER A 84 6.26 0.08 10.91
C SER A 84 5.71 1.35 10.25
N VAL A 85 6.60 2.10 9.59
CA VAL A 85 6.26 3.35 8.88
C VAL A 85 6.47 3.14 7.38
N PHE A 86 5.39 3.21 6.63
CA PHE A 86 5.41 3.15 5.17
C PHE A 86 5.41 4.57 4.60
N VAL A 87 6.31 4.83 3.66
CA VAL A 87 6.31 6.05 2.84
C VAL A 87 5.98 5.65 1.41
N SER A 88 4.79 6.00 0.97
CA SER A 88 4.30 5.67 -0.37
C SER A 88 4.12 6.93 -1.20
N VAL A 89 4.87 7.04 -2.29
CA VAL A 89 4.88 8.22 -3.15
C VAL A 89 4.59 7.83 -4.58
N VAL A 90 3.31 7.92 -4.93
CA VAL A 90 2.78 7.95 -6.30
C VAL A 90 1.93 9.22 -6.38
N ASP A 91 2.49 10.30 -6.87
CA ASP A 91 1.96 11.64 -6.64
C ASP A 91 1.85 12.47 -7.93
N PRO A 92 0.88 12.19 -8.81
CA PRO A 92 0.61 13.03 -9.98
C PRO A 92 0.16 14.45 -9.63
N GLY A 93 -0.25 14.68 -8.37
CA GLY A 93 -0.69 15.97 -7.85
C GLY A 93 0.36 16.72 -7.04
N VAL A 94 1.65 16.41 -7.16
CA VAL A 94 2.72 17.13 -6.45
C VAL A 94 2.65 18.64 -6.72
N GLY A 95 2.71 19.45 -5.65
CA GLY A 95 2.63 20.91 -5.76
C GLY A 95 1.22 21.48 -5.93
N THR A 96 0.17 20.67 -5.90
CA THR A 96 -1.24 21.11 -5.87
C THR A 96 -1.79 21.15 -4.44
N ASP A 97 -3.08 21.46 -4.29
CA ASP A 97 -3.79 21.55 -3.00
C ASP A 97 -4.09 20.17 -2.36
N ARG A 98 -3.66 19.04 -2.98
CA ARG A 98 -3.82 17.72 -2.37
C ARG A 98 -3.09 17.67 -1.03
N LYS A 99 -3.71 17.09 -0.02
CA LYS A 99 -3.10 16.99 1.31
C LYS A 99 -1.95 15.98 1.32
N SER A 100 -0.93 16.28 2.13
CA SER A 100 0.08 15.33 2.57
C SER A 100 -0.34 14.80 3.93
N VAL A 101 -0.45 13.48 4.11
CA VAL A 101 -1.03 12.90 5.32
C VAL A 101 -0.18 11.76 5.91
N VAL A 102 -0.39 11.52 7.19
CA VAL A 102 -0.01 10.28 7.87
C VAL A 102 -1.29 9.61 8.38
N LEU A 103 -1.58 8.44 7.85
CA LEU A 103 -2.62 7.54 8.35
C LEU A 103 -2.01 6.63 9.42
N LYS A 104 -2.63 6.56 10.60
CA LYS A 104 -2.40 5.53 11.60
C LYS A 104 -3.53 4.50 11.53
N THR A 105 -3.18 3.25 11.36
CA THR A 105 -4.13 2.14 11.28
C THR A 105 -4.37 1.49 12.63
N LYS A 106 -5.50 0.79 12.78
CA LYS A 106 -5.90 0.13 14.04
C LYS A 106 -4.90 -0.94 14.51
N ASN A 107 -4.12 -1.53 13.62
CA ASN A 107 -3.03 -2.44 13.97
C ASN A 107 -1.72 -1.71 14.33
N GLY A 108 -1.75 -0.36 14.41
CA GLY A 108 -0.64 0.46 14.88
C GLY A 108 0.48 0.68 13.86
N GLN A 109 0.23 0.54 12.57
CA GLN A 109 1.14 0.92 11.50
C GLN A 109 0.87 2.34 11.01
N TYR A 110 1.87 2.97 10.38
CA TYR A 110 1.79 4.34 9.87
C TYR A 110 2.04 4.39 8.37
N PHE A 111 1.24 5.19 7.65
CA PHE A 111 1.35 5.36 6.21
C PHE A 111 1.45 6.84 5.86
N VAL A 112 2.62 7.25 5.38
CA VAL A 112 2.95 8.61 4.96
C VAL A 112 2.77 8.68 3.45
N SER A 113 1.85 9.52 2.95
CA SER A 113 1.46 9.51 1.55
C SER A 113 0.76 10.81 1.14
N PRO A 114 0.71 11.17 -0.15
CA PRO A 114 -0.30 12.07 -0.65
C PRO A 114 -1.69 11.45 -0.44
N ASP A 115 -2.67 12.27 -0.04
CA ASP A 115 -4.06 11.85 0.12
C ASP A 115 -4.79 11.90 -1.23
N ASN A 116 -4.49 10.94 -2.09
CA ASN A 116 -4.96 10.89 -3.47
C ASN A 116 -5.61 9.55 -3.85
N GLY A 117 -5.83 8.67 -2.88
CA GLY A 117 -6.39 7.34 -3.08
C GLY A 117 -5.39 6.19 -2.86
N THR A 118 -4.09 6.47 -2.79
CA THR A 118 -3.07 5.43 -2.52
C THR A 118 -3.33 4.66 -1.22
N LEU A 119 -3.98 5.28 -0.24
CA LEU A 119 -4.27 4.67 1.06
C LEU A 119 -5.59 3.89 1.12
N THR A 120 -6.36 3.82 0.03
CA THR A 120 -7.69 3.19 0.00
C THR A 120 -7.69 1.78 0.57
N LEU A 121 -6.87 0.89 0.02
CA LEU A 121 -6.93 -0.54 0.34
C LEU A 121 -6.37 -0.87 1.72
N VAL A 122 -5.33 -0.16 2.19
CA VAL A 122 -4.82 -0.34 3.56
C VAL A 122 -5.79 0.23 4.60
N ALA A 123 -6.45 1.35 4.31
CA ALA A 123 -7.48 1.92 5.17
C ALA A 123 -8.69 0.97 5.32
N GLU A 124 -9.12 0.34 4.23
CA GLU A 124 -10.19 -0.66 4.24
C GLU A 124 -9.79 -1.93 5.01
N SER A 125 -8.59 -2.45 4.75
CA SER A 125 -8.14 -3.73 5.29
C SER A 125 -7.72 -3.64 6.76
N LEU A 126 -6.98 -2.60 7.15
CA LEU A 126 -6.39 -2.47 8.48
C LEU A 126 -7.19 -1.54 9.40
N GLY A 127 -8.18 -0.83 8.84
CA GLY A 127 -8.99 0.15 9.54
C GLY A 127 -8.21 1.43 9.88
N ILE A 128 -8.92 2.54 9.94
CA ILE A 128 -8.36 3.84 10.32
C ILE A 128 -8.47 4.01 11.84
N GLU A 129 -7.36 4.32 12.51
CA GLU A 129 -7.36 4.80 13.90
C GLU A 129 -7.41 6.34 13.90
N SER A 130 -6.49 7.00 13.19
CA SER A 130 -6.44 8.46 13.08
C SER A 130 -5.70 8.88 11.80
N VAL A 131 -5.95 10.09 11.33
CA VAL A 131 -5.28 10.73 10.19
C VAL A 131 -4.80 12.10 10.60
N ARG A 132 -3.54 12.44 10.25
CA ARG A 132 -2.98 13.78 10.47
C ARG A 132 -2.47 14.35 9.16
N GLN A 133 -2.72 15.64 8.96
CA GLN A 133 -2.10 16.39 7.88
C GLN A 133 -0.66 16.70 8.27
N ILE A 134 0.28 16.51 7.35
CA ILE A 134 1.68 16.89 7.59
C ILE A 134 1.75 18.42 7.61
N ASP A 135 2.24 18.96 8.73
CA ASP A 135 2.59 20.38 8.81
C ASP A 135 3.95 20.60 8.17
N GLU A 136 3.94 21.03 6.92
CA GLU A 136 5.16 21.24 6.13
C GLU A 136 6.06 22.38 6.67
N LYS A 137 5.58 23.22 7.58
CA LYS A 137 6.45 24.23 8.23
C LYS A 137 7.46 23.59 9.17
N THR A 138 7.09 22.47 9.79
CA THR A 138 7.91 21.75 10.77
C THR A 138 8.42 20.40 10.26
N ASN A 139 7.74 19.80 9.31
CA ASN A 139 8.01 18.46 8.78
C ASN A 139 8.41 18.47 7.29
N ARG A 140 9.11 19.50 6.86
CA ARG A 140 9.80 19.60 5.58
C ARG A 140 11.31 19.66 5.79
N LEU A 141 12.07 19.01 4.93
CA LEU A 141 13.54 19.06 4.94
C LEU A 141 14.00 20.53 4.84
N LYS A 142 14.79 20.95 5.80
CA LYS A 142 15.31 22.34 5.86
C LYS A 142 16.14 22.65 4.60
N GLY A 143 15.90 23.80 4.00
CA GLY A 143 16.56 24.25 2.77
C GLY A 143 15.84 23.83 1.48
N SER A 144 14.74 23.09 1.58
CA SER A 144 13.91 22.66 0.43
C SER A 144 12.68 23.55 0.19
N GLU A 145 12.55 24.67 0.89
CA GLU A 145 11.32 25.49 0.93
C GLU A 145 10.96 26.11 -0.43
N LYS A 146 11.93 26.18 -1.35
CA LYS A 146 11.74 26.68 -2.71
C LYS A 146 11.48 25.56 -3.74
N SER A 147 11.47 24.29 -3.32
CA SER A 147 11.27 23.15 -4.20
C SER A 147 9.88 22.54 -3.96
N TYR A 148 9.02 22.56 -4.95
CA TYR A 148 7.66 22.04 -4.89
C TYR A 148 7.44 20.80 -5.78
N THR A 149 8.51 20.25 -6.34
CA THR A 149 8.45 19.13 -7.30
C THR A 149 8.94 17.81 -6.75
N PHE A 150 9.52 17.79 -5.53
CA PHE A 150 10.07 16.57 -4.94
C PHE A 150 9.62 16.37 -3.49
N HIS A 151 8.30 16.41 -3.24
CA HIS A 151 7.72 16.15 -1.92
C HIS A 151 8.05 14.73 -1.43
N GLY A 152 8.30 13.77 -2.32
CA GLY A 152 8.76 12.43 -1.98
C GLY A 152 9.97 12.44 -1.04
N ARG A 153 10.99 13.23 -1.38
CA ARG A 153 12.19 13.43 -0.58
C ARG A 153 11.97 14.40 0.58
N ASP A 154 11.42 15.58 0.27
CA ASP A 154 11.47 16.75 1.16
C ASP A 154 10.40 16.73 2.26
N VAL A 155 9.28 16.05 2.01
CA VAL A 155 8.14 15.97 2.93
C VAL A 155 7.94 14.52 3.40
N TYR A 156 7.71 13.58 2.48
CA TYR A 156 7.29 12.24 2.87
C TYR A 156 8.41 11.39 3.48
N ALA A 157 9.58 11.29 2.82
CA ALA A 157 10.72 10.56 3.38
C ALA A 157 11.22 11.20 4.67
N TYR A 158 11.29 12.53 4.72
CA TYR A 158 11.71 13.27 5.90
C TYR A 158 10.76 13.05 7.09
N THR A 159 9.45 13.19 6.89
CA THR A 159 8.45 12.97 7.94
C THR A 159 8.42 11.49 8.38
N GLY A 160 8.43 10.57 7.42
CA GLY A 160 8.43 9.13 7.70
C GLY A 160 9.65 8.68 8.50
N ALA A 161 10.84 9.18 8.15
CA ALA A 161 12.07 8.88 8.88
C ALA A 161 12.04 9.42 10.32
N ARG A 162 11.54 10.65 10.53
CA ARG A 162 11.40 11.24 11.87
C ARG A 162 10.42 10.48 12.74
N LEU A 163 9.32 9.99 12.14
CA LEU A 163 8.33 9.18 12.84
C LEU A 163 8.89 7.79 13.18
N ALA A 164 9.55 7.12 12.23
CA ALA A 164 10.11 5.79 12.41
C ALA A 164 11.25 5.76 13.44
N SER A 165 12.09 6.80 13.46
CA SER A 165 13.18 6.95 14.44
C SER A 165 12.71 7.43 15.82
N GLY A 166 11.44 7.84 15.97
CA GLY A 166 10.94 8.46 17.20
C GLY A 166 11.41 9.91 17.42
N ALA A 167 12.03 10.55 16.41
CA ALA A 167 12.39 11.97 16.47
C ALA A 167 11.17 12.89 16.57
N ILE A 168 10.01 12.41 16.13
CA ILE A 168 8.69 13.02 16.38
C ILE A 168 7.69 11.95 16.79
N THR A 169 6.68 12.35 17.56
CA THR A 169 5.49 11.53 17.80
C THR A 169 4.47 11.69 16.67
N PHE A 170 3.46 10.85 16.65
CA PHE A 170 2.37 10.97 15.67
C PHE A 170 1.63 12.31 15.78
N GLU A 171 1.45 12.83 16.99
CA GLU A 171 0.80 14.12 17.27
C GLU A 171 1.60 15.30 16.71
N GLN A 172 2.93 15.17 16.62
CA GLN A 172 3.84 16.21 16.10
C GLN A 172 3.91 16.22 14.56
N VAL A 173 3.26 15.28 13.88
CA VAL A 173 3.12 15.32 12.41
C VAL A 173 2.39 16.58 11.95
N GLY A 174 1.34 16.96 12.69
CA GLY A 174 0.53 18.15 12.40
C GLY A 174 -0.94 17.99 12.86
N PRO A 175 -1.84 18.84 12.37
CA PRO A 175 -3.23 18.83 12.82
C PRO A 175 -3.93 17.52 12.48
N GLU A 176 -4.80 17.09 13.41
CA GLU A 176 -5.65 15.93 13.18
C GLU A 176 -6.75 16.26 12.16
N LEU A 177 -7.02 15.29 11.29
CA LEU A 177 -8.08 15.33 10.29
C LEU A 177 -9.21 14.37 10.70
N PRO A 178 -10.40 14.48 10.10
CA PRO A 178 -11.40 13.42 10.19
C PRO A 178 -10.78 12.06 9.83
N ALA A 179 -11.18 10.99 10.53
CA ALA A 179 -10.67 9.63 10.34
C ALA A 179 -11.12 9.04 8.99
N LYS A 180 -10.70 9.64 7.90
CA LYS A 180 -10.96 9.24 6.52
C LYS A 180 -9.82 9.68 5.59
N VAL A 181 -9.65 8.96 4.51
CA VAL A 181 -8.73 9.29 3.40
C VAL A 181 -9.51 9.40 2.10
N VAL A 182 -8.89 9.95 1.06
CA VAL A 182 -9.45 9.89 -0.30
C VAL A 182 -9.51 8.44 -0.74
N GLU A 183 -10.67 7.99 -1.22
CA GLU A 183 -10.91 6.61 -1.64
C GLU A 183 -11.03 6.51 -3.16
N LEU A 184 -10.35 5.48 -3.71
CA LEU A 184 -10.55 5.08 -5.10
C LEU A 184 -11.85 4.26 -5.21
N SER A 185 -12.67 4.59 -6.19
CA SER A 185 -13.86 3.80 -6.48
C SER A 185 -13.48 2.54 -7.28
N TYR A 186 -13.91 1.38 -6.81
CA TYR A 186 -13.74 0.11 -7.54
C TYR A 186 -14.85 -0.86 -7.23
N GLN A 187 -15.00 -1.88 -8.10
CA GLN A 187 -16.02 -2.92 -7.93
C GLN A 187 -15.66 -3.84 -6.76
N LYS A 188 -16.46 -3.84 -5.71
CA LYS A 188 -16.37 -4.80 -4.61
C LYS A 188 -16.79 -6.19 -5.07
N ALA A 189 -16.11 -7.22 -4.58
CA ALA A 189 -16.52 -8.59 -4.83
C ALA A 189 -17.83 -8.94 -4.08
N LYS A 190 -18.60 -9.85 -4.66
CA LYS A 190 -19.89 -10.31 -4.13
C LYS A 190 -20.07 -11.80 -4.37
N ALA A 191 -20.77 -12.47 -3.46
CA ALA A 191 -21.16 -13.86 -3.58
C ALA A 191 -22.68 -14.01 -3.58
N THR A 192 -23.17 -14.95 -4.36
CA THR A 192 -24.50 -15.52 -4.30
C THR A 192 -24.38 -17.04 -4.34
N LYS A 193 -25.44 -17.79 -4.12
CA LYS A 193 -25.36 -19.25 -4.15
C LYS A 193 -24.85 -19.75 -5.52
N GLY A 194 -23.71 -20.40 -5.52
CA GLY A 194 -23.06 -20.97 -6.71
C GLY A 194 -22.35 -19.95 -7.61
N GLU A 195 -22.28 -18.66 -7.25
CA GLU A 195 -21.66 -17.65 -8.08
C GLU A 195 -20.89 -16.63 -7.24
N VAL A 196 -19.70 -16.23 -7.70
CA VAL A 196 -18.92 -15.11 -7.18
C VAL A 196 -18.56 -14.15 -8.31
N LYS A 197 -18.61 -12.86 -8.03
CA LYS A 197 -18.24 -11.79 -8.96
C LYS A 197 -17.30 -10.81 -8.28
N GLY A 198 -16.30 -10.36 -8.99
CA GLY A 198 -15.34 -9.37 -8.52
C GLY A 198 -14.64 -8.69 -9.69
N ASN A 199 -13.58 -7.94 -9.39
CA ASN A 199 -12.72 -7.37 -10.41
C ASN A 199 -11.32 -7.99 -10.33
N ILE A 200 -10.49 -7.67 -11.32
CA ILE A 200 -9.08 -8.03 -11.42
C ILE A 200 -8.28 -6.78 -11.08
N PRO A 201 -7.85 -6.61 -9.83
CA PRO A 201 -7.07 -5.44 -9.41
C PRO A 201 -5.65 -5.43 -10.00
N ILE A 202 -5.06 -6.60 -10.24
CA ILE A 202 -3.68 -6.75 -10.69
C ILE A 202 -3.54 -7.90 -11.68
N LEU A 203 -2.71 -7.66 -12.69
CA LEU A 203 -2.14 -8.69 -13.56
C LEU A 203 -0.70 -8.96 -13.12
N ASP A 204 -0.46 -10.17 -12.66
CA ASP A 204 0.88 -10.65 -12.34
C ASP A 204 1.50 -11.25 -13.62
N ILE A 205 1.89 -10.35 -14.54
CA ILE A 205 2.34 -10.71 -15.89
C ILE A 205 3.62 -11.54 -15.90
N GLN A 206 4.48 -11.33 -14.90
CA GLN A 206 5.76 -12.04 -14.78
C GLN A 206 5.54 -13.56 -14.64
N TYR A 207 4.49 -13.97 -13.93
CA TYR A 207 4.15 -15.37 -13.70
C TYR A 207 2.90 -15.83 -14.43
N GLY A 208 2.27 -14.96 -15.23
CA GLY A 208 1.07 -15.27 -16.00
C GLY A 208 -0.18 -15.48 -15.12
N ASN A 209 -0.25 -14.81 -13.97
CA ASN A 209 -1.38 -14.90 -13.08
C ASN A 209 -2.34 -13.71 -13.26
N VAL A 210 -3.62 -13.98 -13.03
CA VAL A 210 -4.69 -12.97 -12.95
C VAL A 210 -5.20 -13.01 -11.52
N TRP A 211 -5.00 -11.95 -10.76
CA TRP A 211 -5.46 -11.88 -9.37
C TRP A 211 -6.79 -11.14 -9.29
N SER A 212 -7.73 -11.68 -8.54
CA SER A 212 -9.03 -11.05 -8.29
C SER A 212 -9.11 -10.50 -6.87
N ASN A 213 -10.16 -9.73 -6.59
CA ASN A 213 -10.52 -9.28 -5.24
C ASN A 213 -11.57 -10.19 -4.57
N ILE A 214 -11.79 -11.39 -5.08
CA ILE A 214 -12.70 -12.38 -4.52
C ILE A 214 -11.97 -13.16 -3.44
N SER A 215 -12.39 -13.04 -2.18
CA SER A 215 -11.78 -13.76 -1.07
C SER A 215 -12.27 -15.21 -0.96
N ASP A 216 -11.57 -16.02 -0.19
CA ASP A 216 -11.97 -17.38 0.15
C ASP A 216 -13.29 -17.42 0.94
N GLU A 217 -13.56 -16.41 1.78
CA GLU A 217 -14.85 -16.32 2.47
C GLU A 217 -16.02 -16.18 1.47
N LEU A 218 -15.82 -15.44 0.37
CA LEU A 218 -16.85 -15.32 -0.67
C LEU A 218 -17.06 -16.63 -1.42
N LEU A 219 -16.00 -17.42 -1.67
CA LEU A 219 -16.14 -18.78 -2.21
C LEU A 219 -16.96 -19.65 -1.27
N ASN A 220 -16.64 -19.62 0.02
CA ASN A 220 -17.37 -20.40 1.04
C ASN A 220 -18.85 -19.98 1.11
N GLN A 221 -19.16 -18.68 1.07
CA GLN A 221 -20.53 -18.17 1.02
C GLN A 221 -21.29 -18.64 -0.23
N ALA A 222 -20.61 -18.73 -1.37
CA ALA A 222 -21.19 -19.26 -2.61
C ALA A 222 -21.36 -20.79 -2.59
N GLY A 223 -20.76 -21.50 -1.63
CA GLY A 223 -20.74 -22.95 -1.55
C GLY A 223 -19.75 -23.61 -2.52
N ILE A 224 -18.79 -22.85 -3.03
CA ILE A 224 -17.73 -23.32 -3.93
C ILE A 224 -16.61 -23.94 -3.11
N LYS A 225 -16.16 -25.14 -3.49
CA LYS A 225 -15.20 -25.95 -2.74
C LYS A 225 -13.97 -26.29 -3.60
N LEU A 226 -12.89 -26.59 -2.91
CA LEU A 226 -11.70 -27.15 -3.54
C LEU A 226 -12.07 -28.40 -4.35
N ASN A 227 -11.48 -28.55 -5.52
CA ASN A 227 -11.73 -29.57 -6.55
C ASN A 227 -13.04 -29.38 -7.36
N ASP A 228 -13.82 -28.34 -7.13
CA ASP A 228 -14.91 -28.00 -8.03
C ASP A 228 -14.37 -27.55 -9.40
N THR A 229 -15.13 -27.82 -10.45
CA THR A 229 -14.88 -27.26 -11.78
C THR A 229 -15.73 -26.02 -11.97
N LEU A 230 -15.08 -24.87 -12.09
CA LEU A 230 -15.75 -23.56 -12.19
C LEU A 230 -15.89 -23.13 -13.65
N CYS A 231 -17.05 -22.58 -14.01
CA CYS A 231 -17.23 -21.83 -15.24
C CYS A 231 -16.72 -20.41 -15.01
N VAL A 232 -15.59 -20.05 -15.61
CA VAL A 232 -14.92 -18.76 -15.42
C VAL A 232 -15.15 -17.87 -16.64
N THR A 233 -15.63 -16.65 -16.40
CA THR A 233 -15.74 -15.61 -17.43
C THR A 233 -14.96 -14.38 -16.97
N ILE A 234 -14.15 -13.82 -17.85
CA ILE A 234 -13.41 -12.59 -17.63
C ILE A 234 -13.81 -11.61 -18.73
N SER A 235 -14.14 -10.39 -18.36
CA SER A 235 -14.58 -9.35 -19.30
C SER A 235 -13.85 -8.03 -19.01
N GLU A 236 -13.70 -7.22 -20.05
CA GLU A 236 -13.29 -5.83 -19.98
C GLU A 236 -14.44 -4.97 -20.48
N GLY A 237 -15.07 -4.23 -19.58
CA GLY A 237 -16.34 -3.58 -19.90
C GLY A 237 -17.37 -4.60 -20.39
N SER A 238 -17.90 -4.39 -21.59
CA SER A 238 -18.85 -5.32 -22.26
C SER A 238 -18.17 -6.43 -23.06
N GLN A 239 -16.84 -6.38 -23.23
CA GLN A 239 -16.12 -7.35 -24.06
C GLN A 239 -15.67 -8.54 -23.21
N GLN A 240 -16.15 -9.74 -23.59
CA GLN A 240 -15.67 -10.99 -23.00
C GLN A 240 -14.26 -11.31 -23.54
N LYS A 241 -13.29 -11.42 -22.62
CA LYS A 241 -11.88 -11.76 -22.92
C LYS A 241 -11.59 -13.26 -22.76
N TYR A 242 -12.31 -13.90 -21.84
CA TYR A 242 -12.19 -15.32 -21.59
C TYR A 242 -13.53 -15.91 -21.16
N ALA A 243 -13.80 -17.14 -21.60
CA ALA A 243 -14.82 -18.00 -21.00
C ALA A 243 -14.36 -19.45 -21.10
N GLY A 244 -14.47 -20.20 -20.02
CA GLY A 244 -14.04 -21.59 -19.99
C GLY A 244 -14.24 -22.26 -18.64
N LYS A 245 -14.01 -23.56 -18.61
CA LYS A 245 -14.00 -24.34 -17.37
C LYS A 245 -12.58 -24.39 -16.80
N MET A 246 -12.45 -24.16 -15.51
CA MET A 246 -11.20 -24.25 -14.76
C MET A 246 -11.41 -25.06 -13.49
N PRO A 247 -10.55 -26.03 -13.15
CA PRO A 247 -10.57 -26.66 -11.84
C PRO A 247 -10.11 -25.67 -10.78
N TYR A 248 -10.78 -25.67 -9.62
CA TYR A 248 -10.31 -24.97 -8.42
C TYR A 248 -9.42 -25.94 -7.63
N VAL A 249 -8.12 -25.64 -7.59
CA VAL A 249 -7.07 -26.52 -7.06
C VAL A 249 -6.25 -25.84 -5.99
N ALA A 250 -5.53 -26.64 -5.19
CA ALA A 250 -4.71 -26.11 -4.10
C ALA A 250 -3.37 -25.56 -4.61
N SER A 251 -2.77 -26.18 -5.63
CA SER A 251 -1.44 -25.82 -6.10
C SER A 251 -1.31 -25.89 -7.63
N PHE A 252 -0.22 -25.30 -8.14
CA PHE A 252 0.11 -25.30 -9.57
C PHE A 252 0.41 -26.71 -10.12
N GLY A 253 0.84 -27.64 -9.28
CA GLY A 253 1.17 -29.00 -9.66
C GLY A 253 -0.05 -29.90 -9.86
N ASP A 254 -1.26 -29.44 -9.50
CA ASP A 254 -2.48 -30.24 -9.55
C ASP A 254 -3.11 -30.27 -10.97
N VAL A 255 -2.53 -29.53 -11.91
CA VAL A 255 -2.97 -29.53 -13.32
C VAL A 255 -1.77 -29.69 -14.26
N PRO A 256 -1.95 -30.31 -15.43
CA PRO A 256 -0.91 -30.38 -16.46
C PRO A 256 -0.45 -29.00 -16.90
N GLU A 257 0.80 -28.89 -17.33
CA GLU A 257 1.35 -27.65 -17.88
C GLU A 257 0.50 -27.16 -19.06
N GLY A 258 0.22 -25.84 -19.09
CA GLY A 258 -0.61 -25.21 -20.11
C GLY A 258 -2.11 -25.24 -19.87
N GLN A 259 -2.56 -25.98 -18.86
CA GLN A 259 -3.99 -25.99 -18.49
C GLN A 259 -4.34 -24.81 -17.59
N PRO A 260 -5.50 -24.16 -17.82
CA PRO A 260 -5.98 -23.09 -16.95
C PRO A 260 -6.49 -23.67 -15.63
N MET A 261 -6.31 -22.91 -14.56
CA MET A 261 -6.79 -23.28 -13.22
C MET A 261 -7.19 -22.06 -12.41
N VAL A 262 -7.94 -22.29 -11.34
CA VAL A 262 -8.25 -21.34 -10.27
C VAL A 262 -7.59 -21.83 -8.99
N TYR A 263 -7.03 -20.93 -8.20
CA TYR A 263 -6.37 -21.21 -6.93
C TYR A 263 -6.51 -19.99 -6.00
N LEU A 264 -6.20 -20.13 -4.72
CA LEU A 264 -6.05 -19.01 -3.79
C LEU A 264 -4.58 -18.56 -3.77
N ASN A 265 -4.37 -17.25 -3.96
CA ASN A 265 -3.04 -16.66 -3.83
C ASN A 265 -2.66 -16.45 -2.34
N SER A 266 -1.47 -15.88 -2.10
CA SER A 266 -0.96 -15.63 -0.73
C SER A 266 -1.79 -14.63 0.10
N LEU A 267 -2.70 -13.89 -0.52
CA LEU A 267 -3.67 -13.01 0.14
C LEU A 267 -5.03 -13.69 0.36
N LEU A 268 -5.11 -15.00 0.12
CA LEU A 268 -6.35 -15.80 0.15
C LEU A 268 -7.42 -15.25 -0.82
N ASN A 269 -7.00 -14.63 -1.91
CA ASN A 269 -7.87 -14.19 -2.98
C ASN A 269 -7.81 -15.17 -4.16
N VAL A 270 -8.96 -15.35 -4.81
CA VAL A 270 -9.07 -16.18 -6.01
C VAL A 270 -8.19 -15.65 -7.12
N SER A 271 -7.40 -16.52 -7.71
CA SER A 271 -6.52 -16.20 -8.83
C SER A 271 -6.62 -17.26 -9.90
N GLY A 272 -6.48 -16.86 -11.15
CA GLY A 272 -6.41 -17.73 -12.30
C GLY A 272 -4.98 -17.78 -12.85
N LYS A 273 -4.58 -18.95 -13.32
CA LYS A 273 -3.30 -19.14 -14.00
C LYS A 273 -3.50 -19.96 -15.27
N ARG A 274 -2.84 -19.55 -16.34
CA ARG A 274 -2.67 -20.35 -17.56
C ARG A 274 -1.19 -20.46 -17.87
N LEU A 275 -0.65 -21.65 -17.74
CA LEU A 275 0.72 -21.97 -18.14
C LEU A 275 0.80 -22.08 -19.66
N ALA A 276 0.79 -20.98 -20.39
CA ALA A 276 1.21 -20.88 -21.78
C ALA A 276 1.44 -19.42 -22.16
N ARG A 277 2.35 -19.18 -23.11
CA ARG A 277 2.87 -17.88 -23.58
C ARG A 277 1.83 -16.90 -24.16
N THR A 278 0.57 -16.98 -23.80
CA THR A 278 -0.45 -16.04 -24.26
C THR A 278 -0.68 -15.04 -23.16
N VAL A 279 -0.12 -13.86 -23.33
CA VAL A 279 -0.43 -12.69 -22.49
C VAL A 279 -1.91 -12.35 -22.72
N LEU A 280 -2.75 -12.62 -21.73
CA LEU A 280 -4.11 -12.09 -21.69
C LEU A 280 -3.98 -10.66 -21.18
N ILE A 281 -3.98 -9.68 -22.08
CA ILE A 281 -3.99 -8.26 -21.72
C ILE A 281 -5.44 -7.90 -21.35
N PHE A 282 -5.68 -7.67 -20.07
CA PHE A 282 -6.94 -7.11 -19.58
C PHE A 282 -6.70 -5.64 -19.24
N THR A 283 -7.35 -4.75 -19.94
CA THR A 283 -7.29 -3.32 -19.71
C THR A 283 -8.64 -2.81 -19.21
N GLU A 284 -8.92 -2.94 -17.91
CA GLU A 284 -9.87 -2.04 -17.22
C GLU A 284 -9.20 -0.75 -16.78
N ARG A 285 -8.01 -0.46 -17.32
CA ARG A 285 -7.12 0.60 -16.83
C ARG A 285 -7.43 2.00 -17.35
N SER A 286 -8.13 2.14 -18.46
CA SER A 286 -8.30 3.47 -19.09
C SER A 286 -9.17 4.42 -18.28
N ASP A 287 -10.20 3.91 -17.61
CA ASP A 287 -11.19 4.76 -16.93
C ASP A 287 -10.75 5.24 -15.54
N GLN A 288 -9.87 4.51 -14.87
CA GLN A 288 -9.42 4.90 -13.53
C GLN A 288 -8.20 5.84 -13.56
N LEU A 289 -7.31 5.67 -14.53
CA LEU A 289 -6.21 6.61 -14.77
C LEU A 289 -6.73 7.97 -15.26
N SER A 290 -7.67 7.98 -16.20
CA SER A 290 -8.31 9.21 -16.65
C SER A 290 -9.07 9.92 -15.52
N ARG A 291 -9.80 9.18 -14.68
CA ARG A 291 -10.54 9.78 -13.55
C ARG A 291 -9.65 10.27 -12.42
N ALA A 292 -8.46 9.69 -12.22
CA ALA A 292 -7.48 10.19 -11.25
C ALA A 292 -6.79 11.46 -11.75
N THR A 293 -6.49 11.54 -13.05
CA THR A 293 -5.92 12.74 -13.69
C THR A 293 -6.95 13.84 -13.93
N ASP A 294 -8.21 13.50 -14.25
CA ASP A 294 -9.30 14.46 -14.47
C ASP A 294 -9.75 15.16 -13.18
N ARG A 295 -9.41 14.64 -12.01
CA ARG A 295 -9.69 15.28 -10.71
C ARG A 295 -8.60 16.21 -10.21
N VAL A 296 -7.47 16.30 -10.91
CA VAL A 296 -6.41 17.25 -10.60
C VAL A 296 -6.50 18.42 -11.61
N PRO A 297 -7.08 19.57 -11.24
CA PRO A 297 -7.14 20.71 -12.13
C PRO A 297 -5.73 21.14 -12.55
N GLY A 298 -5.45 21.15 -13.84
CA GLY A 298 -4.20 21.69 -14.39
C GLY A 298 -3.19 20.69 -14.93
N LEU A 299 -3.46 19.38 -14.92
CA LEU A 299 -2.61 18.43 -15.62
C LEU A 299 -3.03 18.29 -17.09
N PRO A 300 -2.11 18.41 -18.07
CA PRO A 300 -2.43 18.13 -19.46
C PRO A 300 -2.74 16.63 -19.63
N ALA A 301 -3.75 16.33 -20.44
CA ALA A 301 -4.05 14.96 -20.85
C ALA A 301 -2.78 14.28 -21.36
N ASN A 302 -2.46 13.09 -20.84
CA ASN A 302 -1.25 12.38 -21.20
C ASN A 302 -1.40 11.77 -22.60
N PRO A 303 -0.62 12.21 -23.64
CA PRO A 303 -0.78 11.73 -25.02
C PRO A 303 -0.12 10.39 -25.30
N GLY A 304 0.34 9.63 -24.29
CA GLY A 304 1.34 8.56 -24.44
C GLY A 304 0.89 7.11 -24.36
N TYR A 305 -0.40 6.77 -24.23
CA TYR A 305 -0.85 5.36 -24.15
C TYR A 305 -2.01 5.04 -25.10
N ALA A 306 -1.88 5.46 -26.35
CA ALA A 306 -2.63 4.89 -27.46
C ALA A 306 -1.64 4.11 -28.34
N GLN A 307 -1.31 2.88 -27.95
CA GLN A 307 -0.89 1.77 -28.81
C GLN A 307 -1.02 0.46 -28.06
#